data_30c5ad15e803fa8993dc49ce8369c514
#
_entry.id   30c5ad15e803fa8993dc49ce8369c514
#
_cell.length_a   1.000
_cell.length_b   1.000
_cell.length_c   1.000
_cell.angle_alpha   90.00
_cell.angle_beta   90.00
_cell.angle_gamma   90.00
#
_symmetry.space_group_name_H-M   'P 1'
#
loop_
_entity.id
_entity.type
_entity.pdbx_description
1 polymer ?
#
loop_
_entity_poly.entity_id
_entity_poly.type
_entity_poly.pdbx_seq_one_letter_code
_entity_poly.pdbx_strand_id
1 'polypeptide(L)'
;MAKDKDLENTTVSRTQLKLEAEKLQSLGLKLCELSVSKLKALTLPPDLFEAILAMQKIKSNGAKRRQSQYIGKLMRKFDATELNTIMTFWDQQEIKEKQHFHNIELWRKKLVEEPGSVNDFLIKFPTEEKLILLNTIKEAVEEKSKDKAPKYNRELFKLIKKIIEN
;
A
#
# COMPACT_ATOMS: atom_id res chain seq x y z
N MET A 1 50.62 13.81 32.72
CA MET A 1 49.34 14.46 32.43
C MET A 1 48.62 13.65 31.36
N ALA A 2 47.84 12.71 31.80
CA ALA A 2 46.97 11.90 30.92
C ALA A 2 45.60 12.58 30.91
N LYS A 3 45.10 12.94 29.74
CA LYS A 3 43.76 13.46 29.55
C LYS A 3 42.85 12.23 29.29
N ASP A 4 41.95 12.04 30.21
CA ASP A 4 40.84 11.11 30.08
C ASP A 4 40.07 11.39 28.80
N LYS A 5 39.94 10.39 27.93
CA LYS A 5 38.95 10.36 26.87
C LYS A 5 37.62 10.01 27.52
N ASP A 6 36.77 10.98 27.71
CA ASP A 6 35.36 10.80 28.01
C ASP A 6 34.73 9.99 26.86
N LEU A 7 34.52 8.71 27.14
CA LEU A 7 33.61 7.86 26.40
C LEU A 7 32.21 8.42 26.66
N GLU A 8 31.66 9.18 25.74
CA GLU A 8 30.25 9.55 25.69
C GLU A 8 29.43 8.28 25.68
N ASN A 9 29.10 7.81 26.86
CA ASN A 9 28.13 6.74 27.07
C ASN A 9 26.74 7.37 26.82
N THR A 10 26.31 7.40 25.58
CA THR A 10 24.96 7.81 25.20
C THR A 10 23.96 6.82 25.78
N THR A 11 23.59 7.02 27.05
CA THR A 11 22.56 6.25 27.71
C THR A 11 21.23 6.51 26.98
N VAL A 12 20.81 5.53 26.17
CA VAL A 12 19.52 5.56 25.47
C VAL A 12 18.41 5.82 26.51
N SER A 13 17.67 6.90 26.35
CA SER A 13 16.60 7.29 27.25
C SER A 13 15.57 6.18 27.37
N ARG A 14 15.02 5.95 28.59
CA ARG A 14 13.90 5.00 28.82
C ARG A 14 12.72 5.29 27.89
N THR A 15 12.48 6.56 27.55
CA THR A 15 11.45 6.98 26.58
C THR A 15 11.75 6.50 25.18
N GLN A 16 13.02 6.55 24.74
CA GLN A 16 13.45 6.02 23.43
C GLN A 16 13.28 4.51 23.34
N LEU A 17 13.72 3.78 24.38
CA LEU A 17 13.53 2.32 24.44
C LEU A 17 12.06 1.91 24.37
N LYS A 18 11.18 2.67 25.06
CA LYS A 18 9.73 2.45 24.98
C LYS A 18 9.21 2.70 23.56
N LEU A 19 9.60 3.80 22.94
CA LEU A 19 9.18 4.15 21.57
C LEU A 19 9.63 3.10 20.55
N GLU A 20 10.86 2.61 20.67
CA GLU A 20 11.38 1.53 19.81
C GLU A 20 10.60 0.23 19.99
N ALA A 21 10.30 -0.14 21.24
CA ALA A 21 9.50 -1.33 21.54
C ALA A 21 8.08 -1.22 20.96
N GLU A 22 7.46 -0.04 21.03
CA GLU A 22 6.15 0.24 20.42
C GLU A 22 6.20 0.17 18.88
N LYS A 23 7.24 0.70 18.26
CA LYS A 23 7.45 0.59 16.80
C LYS A 23 7.60 -0.87 16.36
N LEU A 24 8.42 -1.65 17.06
CA LEU A 24 8.61 -3.07 16.76
C LEU A 24 7.31 -3.87 16.95
N GLN A 25 6.55 -3.58 18.00
CA GLN A 25 5.24 -4.20 18.22
C GLN A 25 4.25 -3.82 17.10
N SER A 26 4.21 -2.56 16.70
CA SER A 26 3.37 -2.08 15.59
C SER A 26 3.74 -2.78 14.27
N LEU A 27 5.04 -2.93 13.98
CA LEU A 27 5.52 -3.67 12.83
C LEU A 27 5.07 -5.14 12.87
N GLY A 28 5.20 -5.79 14.02
CA GLY A 28 4.71 -7.16 14.22
C GLY A 28 3.21 -7.31 14.01
N LEU A 29 2.41 -6.30 14.38
CA LEU A 29 0.96 -6.29 14.12
C LEU A 29 0.64 -6.10 12.62
N LYS A 30 1.37 -5.25 11.92
CA LYS A 30 1.26 -5.14 10.46
C LYS A 30 1.51 -6.47 9.75
N LEU A 31 2.47 -7.27 10.21
CA LEU A 31 2.71 -8.61 9.68
C LEU A 31 1.48 -9.52 9.82
N CYS A 32 0.70 -9.36 10.88
CA CYS A 32 -0.53 -10.16 11.09
C CYS A 32 -1.64 -9.84 10.08
N GLU A 33 -1.56 -8.71 9.37
CA GLU A 33 -2.52 -8.31 8.32
C GLU A 33 -2.13 -8.86 6.94
N LEU A 34 -0.90 -9.35 6.78
CA LEU A 34 -0.41 -9.88 5.52
C LEU A 34 -1.01 -11.26 5.21
N SER A 35 -1.17 -11.56 3.91
CA SER A 35 -1.49 -12.91 3.46
C SER A 35 -0.35 -13.89 3.78
N VAL A 36 -0.70 -15.16 3.93
CA VAL A 36 0.30 -16.23 4.20
C VAL A 36 1.38 -16.30 3.10
N SER A 37 1.00 -16.02 1.85
CA SER A 37 1.96 -15.98 0.73
C SER A 37 2.99 -14.85 0.90
N LYS A 38 2.56 -13.64 1.29
CA LYS A 38 3.46 -12.53 1.60
C LYS A 38 4.35 -12.83 2.80
N LEU A 39 3.79 -13.45 3.86
CA LEU A 39 4.59 -13.85 5.04
C LEU A 39 5.68 -14.87 4.70
N LYS A 40 5.40 -15.83 3.81
CA LYS A 40 6.39 -16.82 3.34
C LYS A 40 7.50 -16.21 2.49
N ALA A 41 7.26 -15.06 1.87
CA ALA A 41 8.28 -14.33 1.11
C ALA A 41 9.25 -13.54 2.01
N LEU A 42 8.95 -13.43 3.32
CA LEU A 42 9.79 -12.76 4.30
C LEU A 42 10.65 -13.80 5.04
N THR A 43 11.90 -13.45 5.30
CA THR A 43 12.80 -14.25 6.12
C THR A 43 12.50 -14.02 7.60
N LEU A 44 11.47 -14.70 8.13
CA LEU A 44 11.05 -14.58 9.52
C LEU A 44 11.55 -15.77 10.35
N PRO A 45 11.94 -15.57 11.63
CA PRO A 45 12.17 -16.66 12.56
C PRO A 45 10.93 -17.55 12.71
N PRO A 46 11.10 -18.89 12.83
CA PRO A 46 9.98 -19.83 12.90
C PRO A 46 8.96 -19.50 14.00
N ASP A 47 9.43 -19.14 15.19
CA ASP A 47 8.60 -18.78 16.35
C ASP A 47 7.78 -17.52 16.10
N LEU A 48 8.34 -16.52 15.41
CA LEU A 48 7.64 -15.31 15.01
C LEU A 48 6.59 -15.61 13.93
N PHE A 49 6.95 -16.40 12.92
CA PHE A 49 6.03 -16.80 11.86
C PHE A 49 4.81 -17.56 12.42
N GLU A 50 5.03 -18.54 13.30
CA GLU A 50 3.96 -19.28 13.97
C GLU A 50 3.09 -18.39 14.86
N ALA A 51 3.70 -17.47 15.61
CA ALA A 51 2.97 -16.53 16.45
C ALA A 51 2.05 -15.61 15.63
N ILE A 52 2.49 -15.18 14.44
CA ILE A 52 1.68 -14.38 13.51
C ILE A 52 0.51 -15.21 12.96
N LEU A 53 0.74 -16.44 12.50
CA LEU A 53 -0.33 -17.32 12.04
C LEU A 53 -1.35 -17.63 13.12
N ALA A 54 -0.91 -17.82 14.37
CA ALA A 54 -1.79 -17.97 15.51
C ALA A 54 -2.66 -16.73 15.73
N MET A 55 -2.07 -15.52 15.64
CA MET A 55 -2.78 -14.24 15.77
C MET A 55 -3.92 -14.11 14.76
N GLN A 56 -3.71 -14.51 13.50
CA GLN A 56 -4.73 -14.45 12.43
C GLN A 56 -5.97 -15.30 12.73
N LYS A 57 -5.82 -16.37 13.52
CA LYS A 57 -6.91 -17.30 13.89
C LYS A 57 -7.66 -16.87 15.13
N ILE A 58 -7.11 -15.99 15.96
CA ILE A 58 -7.72 -15.57 17.23
C ILE A 58 -8.91 -14.65 16.98
N LYS A 59 -10.07 -14.97 17.58
CA LYS A 59 -11.30 -14.17 17.49
C LYS A 59 -11.49 -13.27 18.74
N SER A 60 -11.08 -13.73 19.91
CA SER A 60 -11.26 -13.04 21.18
C SER A 60 -10.31 -11.86 21.34
N ASN A 61 -10.82 -10.67 21.69
CA ASN A 61 -10.01 -9.47 21.91
C ASN A 61 -8.98 -9.64 23.04
N GLY A 62 -9.34 -10.32 24.12
CA GLY A 62 -8.41 -10.59 25.21
C GLY A 62 -7.24 -11.48 24.78
N ALA A 63 -7.51 -12.52 23.98
CA ALA A 63 -6.47 -13.39 23.43
C ALA A 63 -5.62 -12.65 22.39
N LYS A 64 -6.22 -11.81 21.51
CA LYS A 64 -5.47 -10.95 20.58
C LYS A 64 -4.48 -10.04 21.31
N ARG A 65 -4.91 -9.41 22.41
CA ARG A 65 -4.04 -8.53 23.21
C ARG A 65 -2.83 -9.29 23.76
N ARG A 66 -3.03 -10.50 24.32
CA ARG A 66 -1.92 -11.34 24.84
C ARG A 66 -0.98 -11.76 23.70
N GLN A 67 -1.53 -12.19 22.57
CA GLN A 67 -0.75 -12.60 21.41
C GLN A 67 0.05 -11.44 20.82
N SER A 68 -0.54 -10.23 20.76
CA SER A 68 0.16 -9.01 20.33
C SER A 68 1.37 -8.70 21.23
N GLN A 69 1.24 -8.86 22.55
CA GLN A 69 2.34 -8.68 23.49
C GLN A 69 3.45 -9.72 23.27
N TYR A 70 3.06 -10.98 22.99
CA TYR A 70 4.01 -12.04 22.68
C TYR A 70 4.77 -11.77 21.39
N ILE A 71 4.07 -11.38 20.31
CA ILE A 71 4.69 -10.96 19.04
C ILE A 71 5.65 -9.79 19.28
N GLY A 72 5.24 -8.77 20.05
CA GLY A 72 6.11 -7.66 20.40
C GLY A 72 7.38 -8.10 21.17
N LYS A 73 7.29 -9.13 22.00
CA LYS A 73 8.46 -9.72 22.68
C LYS A 73 9.40 -10.42 21.69
N LEU A 74 8.87 -11.16 20.72
CA LEU A 74 9.66 -11.82 19.67
C LEU A 74 10.33 -10.80 18.75
N MET A 75 9.59 -9.75 18.34
CA MET A 75 10.11 -8.67 17.50
C MET A 75 11.32 -7.96 18.10
N ARG A 76 11.37 -7.81 19.43
CA ARG A 76 12.55 -7.22 20.13
C ARG A 76 13.82 -8.07 20.08
N LYS A 77 13.69 -9.36 19.79
CA LYS A 77 14.83 -10.29 19.65
C LYS A 77 15.30 -10.44 18.21
N PHE A 78 14.53 -9.91 17.28
CA PHE A 78 14.74 -10.01 15.83
C PHE A 78 15.28 -8.70 15.28
N ASP A 79 16.32 -8.79 14.45
CA ASP A 79 16.76 -7.62 13.69
C ASP A 79 15.74 -7.30 12.59
N ALA A 80 14.94 -6.30 12.84
CA ALA A 80 13.85 -5.91 11.96
C ALA A 80 14.27 -4.91 10.85
N THR A 81 15.56 -4.64 10.67
CA THR A 81 16.04 -3.61 9.73
C THR A 81 15.66 -3.95 8.29
N GLU A 82 15.97 -5.16 7.85
CA GLU A 82 15.62 -5.65 6.50
C GLU A 82 14.09 -5.72 6.33
N LEU A 83 13.38 -6.24 7.33
CA LEU A 83 11.94 -6.32 7.34
C LEU A 83 11.28 -4.96 7.21
N ASN A 84 11.76 -3.95 7.93
CA ASN A 84 11.28 -2.57 7.81
C ASN A 84 11.46 -2.03 6.38
N THR A 85 12.59 -2.30 5.76
CA THR A 85 12.88 -1.88 4.39
C THR A 85 11.89 -2.50 3.40
N ILE A 86 11.66 -3.81 3.51
CA ILE A 86 10.71 -4.53 2.66
C ILE A 86 9.28 -4.03 2.86
N MET A 87 8.85 -3.87 4.12
CA MET A 87 7.51 -3.38 4.44
C MET A 87 7.28 -1.96 3.94
N THR A 88 8.26 -1.07 4.12
CA THR A 88 8.20 0.30 3.60
C THR A 88 8.10 0.32 2.07
N PHE A 89 8.87 -0.54 1.40
CA PHE A 89 8.80 -0.68 -0.05
C PHE A 89 7.39 -1.14 -0.50
N TRP A 90 6.80 -2.13 0.15
CA TRP A 90 5.44 -2.60 -0.17
C TRP A 90 4.38 -1.53 0.09
N ASP A 91 4.45 -0.83 1.22
CA ASP A 91 3.54 0.29 1.53
C ASP A 91 3.63 1.38 0.43
N GLN A 92 4.84 1.72 -0.03
CA GLN A 92 5.04 2.70 -1.10
C GLN A 92 4.49 2.22 -2.45
N GLN A 93 4.64 0.94 -2.79
CA GLN A 93 4.07 0.37 -4.01
C GLN A 93 2.54 0.40 -3.97
N GLU A 94 1.94 -0.01 -2.85
CA GLU A 94 0.49 0.03 -2.68
C GLU A 94 -0.08 1.47 -2.80
N ILE A 95 0.62 2.46 -2.24
CA ILE A 95 0.25 3.87 -2.38
C ILE A 95 0.33 4.31 -3.84
N LYS A 96 1.40 3.95 -4.56
CA LYS A 96 1.55 4.28 -6.00
C LYS A 96 0.45 3.64 -6.84
N GLU A 97 0.13 2.37 -6.60
CA GLU A 97 -0.95 1.67 -7.30
C GLU A 97 -2.31 2.32 -7.05
N LYS A 98 -2.61 2.67 -5.79
CA LYS A 98 -3.84 3.39 -5.44
C LYS A 98 -3.93 4.77 -6.11
N GLN A 99 -2.82 5.53 -6.12
CA GLN A 99 -2.75 6.83 -6.78
C GLN A 99 -2.93 6.69 -8.30
N HIS A 100 -2.30 5.69 -8.89
CA HIS A 100 -2.43 5.40 -10.31
C HIS A 100 -3.88 5.05 -10.68
N PHE A 101 -4.49 4.13 -9.94
CA PHE A 101 -5.91 3.77 -10.12
C PHE A 101 -6.82 4.99 -9.97
N HIS A 102 -6.62 5.79 -8.93
CA HIS A 102 -7.40 7.00 -8.69
C HIS A 102 -7.26 8.02 -9.83
N ASN A 103 -6.04 8.19 -10.38
CA ASN A 103 -5.82 9.07 -11.52
C ASN A 103 -6.59 8.61 -12.77
N ILE A 104 -6.63 7.30 -13.05
CA ILE A 104 -7.42 6.74 -14.15
C ILE A 104 -8.92 7.02 -13.95
N GLU A 105 -9.43 6.83 -12.72
CA GLU A 105 -10.83 7.09 -12.37
C GLU A 105 -11.19 8.59 -12.53
N LEU A 106 -10.31 9.49 -12.11
CA LEU A 106 -10.50 10.93 -12.29
C LEU A 106 -10.57 11.30 -13.77
N TRP A 107 -9.66 10.76 -14.61
CA TRP A 107 -9.69 11.00 -16.04
C TRP A 107 -10.95 10.42 -16.68
N ARG A 108 -11.36 9.22 -16.31
CA ARG A 108 -12.60 8.62 -16.80
C ARG A 108 -13.80 9.52 -16.50
N LYS A 109 -13.93 9.98 -15.25
CA LYS A 109 -15.00 10.89 -14.85
C LYS A 109 -14.96 12.20 -15.65
N LYS A 110 -13.78 12.81 -15.75
CA LYS A 110 -13.58 14.08 -16.45
C LYS A 110 -13.92 13.98 -17.93
N LEU A 111 -13.48 12.91 -18.60
CA LEU A 111 -13.76 12.68 -20.04
C LEU A 111 -15.25 12.46 -20.33
N VAL A 112 -16.02 11.92 -19.40
CA VAL A 112 -17.47 11.70 -19.55
C VAL A 112 -18.27 12.97 -19.20
N GLU A 113 -17.81 13.77 -18.24
CA GLU A 113 -18.56 14.93 -17.73
C GLU A 113 -18.17 16.26 -18.41
N GLU A 114 -16.95 16.36 -18.93
CA GLU A 114 -16.38 17.59 -19.47
C GLU A 114 -15.88 17.40 -20.91
N PRO A 115 -16.67 17.74 -21.94
CA PRO A 115 -16.28 17.49 -23.35
C PRO A 115 -14.94 18.12 -23.77
N GLY A 116 -14.54 19.25 -23.19
CA GLY A 116 -13.26 19.93 -23.47
C GLY A 116 -12.03 19.18 -22.93
N SER A 117 -12.21 18.30 -21.95
CA SER A 117 -11.13 17.60 -21.26
C SER A 117 -10.36 16.58 -22.14
N VAL A 118 -10.95 16.20 -23.28
CA VAL A 118 -10.31 15.27 -24.24
C VAL A 118 -8.99 15.85 -24.76
N ASN A 119 -8.95 17.15 -25.07
CA ASN A 119 -7.73 17.80 -25.53
C ASN A 119 -6.65 17.80 -24.46
N ASP A 120 -7.00 18.10 -23.20
CA ASP A 120 -6.08 18.05 -22.06
C ASP A 120 -5.52 16.66 -21.86
N PHE A 121 -6.38 15.63 -22.02
CA PHE A 121 -5.96 14.24 -21.91
C PHE A 121 -4.95 13.87 -22.99
N LEU A 122 -5.25 14.20 -24.26
CA LEU A 122 -4.41 13.87 -25.41
C LEU A 122 -3.08 14.63 -25.44
N ILE A 123 -3.05 15.87 -24.89
CA ILE A 123 -1.80 16.61 -24.68
C ILE A 123 -0.93 15.91 -23.65
N LYS A 124 -1.54 15.45 -22.55
CA LYS A 124 -0.81 14.79 -21.47
C LYS A 124 -0.40 13.36 -21.79
N PHE A 125 -1.23 12.64 -22.55
CA PHE A 125 -1.04 11.23 -22.93
C PHE A 125 -1.28 11.07 -24.44
N PRO A 126 -0.27 11.39 -25.28
CA PRO A 126 -0.37 11.20 -26.72
C PRO A 126 -0.62 9.73 -27.08
N THR A 127 -1.57 9.47 -27.98
CA THR A 127 -1.93 8.11 -28.38
C THR A 127 -2.38 8.06 -29.82
N GLU A 128 -2.09 6.97 -30.51
CA GLU A 128 -2.61 6.66 -31.84
C GLU A 128 -4.08 6.19 -31.79
N GLU A 129 -4.55 5.75 -30.62
CA GLU A 129 -5.91 5.24 -30.41
C GLU A 129 -6.96 6.36 -30.22
N LYS A 130 -6.69 7.57 -30.69
CA LYS A 130 -7.55 8.76 -30.54
C LYS A 130 -8.99 8.52 -31.02
N LEU A 131 -9.18 7.89 -32.16
CA LEU A 131 -10.52 7.62 -32.70
C LEU A 131 -11.30 6.64 -31.82
N ILE A 132 -10.63 5.59 -31.33
CA ILE A 132 -11.23 4.61 -30.42
C ILE A 132 -11.62 5.29 -29.11
N LEU A 133 -10.75 6.14 -28.57
CA LEU A 133 -11.01 6.91 -27.36
C LEU A 133 -12.25 7.80 -27.51
N LEU A 134 -12.32 8.59 -28.58
CA LEU A 134 -13.46 9.49 -28.85
C LEU A 134 -14.78 8.72 -28.98
N ASN A 135 -14.79 7.61 -29.71
CA ASN A 135 -15.97 6.78 -29.86
C ASN A 135 -16.39 6.16 -28.52
N THR A 136 -15.44 5.65 -27.75
CA THR A 136 -15.74 5.04 -26.45
C THR A 136 -16.27 6.08 -25.45
N ILE A 137 -15.75 7.31 -25.46
CA ILE A 137 -16.28 8.42 -24.64
C ILE A 137 -17.72 8.73 -25.05
N LYS A 138 -18.02 8.85 -26.35
CA LYS A 138 -19.37 9.12 -26.83
C LYS A 138 -20.37 8.08 -26.33
N GLU A 139 -20.04 6.79 -26.50
CA GLU A 139 -20.88 5.69 -26.05
C GLU A 139 -21.05 5.68 -24.52
N ALA A 140 -20.00 6.01 -23.75
CA ALA A 140 -20.06 6.09 -22.29
C ALA A 140 -20.95 7.25 -21.82
N VAL A 141 -20.94 8.40 -22.51
CA VAL A 141 -21.83 9.56 -22.25
C VAL A 141 -23.27 9.17 -22.55
N GLU A 142 -23.54 8.51 -23.68
CA GLU A 142 -24.89 8.04 -24.01
C GLU A 142 -25.42 6.98 -23.03
N GLU A 143 -24.55 6.07 -22.59
CA GLU A 143 -24.86 5.06 -21.58
C GLU A 143 -25.30 5.70 -20.27
N LYS A 144 -24.56 6.74 -19.82
CA LYS A 144 -24.89 7.52 -18.61
C LYS A 144 -26.23 8.25 -18.75
N SER A 145 -26.48 8.87 -19.91
CA SER A 145 -27.72 9.61 -20.15
C SER A 145 -28.99 8.74 -20.21
N LYS A 146 -28.82 7.46 -20.60
CA LYS A 146 -29.92 6.50 -20.77
C LYS A 146 -30.07 5.54 -19.59
N ASP A 147 -29.32 5.76 -18.50
CA ASP A 147 -29.28 4.90 -17.29
C ASP A 147 -29.09 3.40 -17.61
N LYS A 148 -28.25 3.12 -18.60
CA LYS A 148 -27.93 1.75 -19.03
C LYS A 148 -26.83 1.14 -18.18
N ALA A 149 -26.72 -0.19 -18.21
CA ALA A 149 -25.62 -0.91 -17.56
C ALA A 149 -24.27 -0.40 -18.04
N PRO A 150 -23.28 -0.13 -17.14
CA PRO A 150 -22.03 0.60 -17.43
C PRO A 150 -21.00 -0.23 -18.21
N LYS A 151 -21.31 -0.61 -19.44
CA LYS A 151 -20.42 -1.38 -20.33
C LYS A 151 -19.31 -0.49 -20.88
N TYR A 152 -19.66 0.59 -21.58
CA TYR A 152 -18.69 1.48 -22.21
C TYR A 152 -17.90 2.29 -21.19
N ASN A 153 -18.47 2.58 -20.04
CA ASN A 153 -17.76 3.18 -18.92
C ASN A 153 -16.62 2.28 -18.39
N ARG A 154 -16.81 0.94 -18.41
CA ARG A 154 -15.75 -0.02 -18.08
C ARG A 154 -14.71 -0.16 -19.20
N GLU A 155 -15.14 -0.14 -20.46
CA GLU A 155 -14.25 -0.15 -21.62
C GLU A 155 -13.38 1.11 -21.64
N LEU A 156 -13.96 2.27 -21.39
CA LEU A 156 -13.25 3.54 -21.28
C LEU A 156 -12.17 3.49 -20.18
N PHE A 157 -12.48 2.93 -19.02
CA PHE A 157 -11.50 2.74 -17.95
C PHE A 157 -10.30 1.91 -18.41
N LYS A 158 -10.54 0.78 -19.10
CA LYS A 158 -9.47 -0.09 -19.59
C LYS A 158 -8.64 0.61 -20.67
N LEU A 159 -9.28 1.38 -21.54
CA LEU A 159 -8.59 2.12 -22.58
C LEU A 159 -7.70 3.23 -22.02
N ILE A 160 -8.23 4.03 -21.06
CA ILE A 160 -7.46 5.05 -20.35
C ILE A 160 -6.26 4.43 -19.64
N LYS A 161 -6.48 3.31 -18.93
CA LYS A 161 -5.40 2.57 -18.27
C LYS A 161 -4.30 2.20 -19.25
N LYS A 162 -4.67 1.58 -20.39
CA LYS A 162 -3.73 1.20 -21.43
C LYS A 162 -2.93 2.39 -22.00
N ILE A 163 -3.62 3.53 -22.22
CA ILE A 163 -2.97 4.74 -22.76
C ILE A 163 -2.00 5.37 -21.76
N ILE A 164 -2.33 5.35 -20.47
CA ILE A 164 -1.47 5.93 -19.43
C ILE A 164 -0.25 5.04 -19.12
N GLU A 165 -0.37 3.72 -19.32
CA GLU A 165 0.67 2.73 -19.04
C GLU A 165 1.63 2.49 -20.24
N ASN A 166 1.36 3.01 -21.42
CA ASN A 166 2.22 2.96 -22.62
C ASN A 166 3.12 4.21 -22.71
#